data_1c229a0c70bc430a54e640777cb24b44
#
_entry.id   1c229a0c70bc430a54e640777cb24b44
#
_cell.length_a   1.000
_cell.length_b   1.000
_cell.length_c   1.000
_cell.angle_alpha   90.00
_cell.angle_beta   90.00
_cell.angle_gamma   90.00
#
_symmetry.space_group_name_H-M   'P 1'
#
loop_
_entity.id
_entity.type
_entity.pdbx_description
1 polymer ?
#
loop_
_entity_poly.entity_id
_entity_poly.type
_entity_poly.pdbx_seq_one_letter_code
_entity_poly.pdbx_strand_id
1 'polypeptide(L)'
;LTEDIHAALREAFASWYGGKAVAVRSSAADEDTARASFAGLHESFVNIQGVESILEHVKLVWASLWSDAALLYRQDIGLDADRSLMAVIVQEFVSGQRSGVIFSANPTDPSQMVLESVYGLNQGLVDGLVEPDRWLLDRSSLRILSHTAASRNRLLVPDGSKIRQEALSLEAASRPPLSDEEVLGIAKLALEAERVFAAPQDIEWTIHGGEVIVLQSRPVTTIAPGQEEDQRSWYLSLRRSFENLKRLRAKIEDELIPAMVRDAEQMASQDLRWLSDEDLAKEIRRRREIESGWTKIYWEEYIPFAHGVRLFGQFYNDVVRPADPYEFVRLLGATEMESLERNRMMEEMASMIRSNPLLRKQIASGDTLKADDGFLALLQSFIERFGDLSCAISGFVHCSQGPEGLLRLVVEMAEHPPVRLAAERGAVESLKTNFLNRFAGERRDFAGDLLDLARASYRLRDDDNIKLARIEAQKLAGIQEGQRRVEERGLDGIAPGLAGELSESRLEFSASPGTQLQSGRKSTEKVRPRQLRGQPAGPGLARGAARVIRDAADLLAFKHGEVLVCDAVDPNMTFVVPLASAVVERRGGMLIHGAIIAREYGLPCVTGVVGITELVATGDIVTVDGFLGL
;
A
#
# COMPACT_ATOMS: atom_id res chain seq x y z
N LEU A 1 -31.07 -8.95 20.60
CA LEU A 1 -31.16 -10.17 21.39
C LEU A 1 -32.62 -10.35 21.82
N THR A 2 -33.18 -11.56 21.64
CA THR A 2 -34.48 -11.91 22.23
C THR A 2 -34.38 -11.95 23.76
N GLU A 3 -35.50 -11.74 24.48
CA GLU A 3 -35.47 -11.73 25.95
C GLU A 3 -34.91 -13.03 26.54
N ASP A 4 -35.24 -14.19 25.94
CA ASP A 4 -34.74 -15.49 26.37
C ASP A 4 -33.20 -15.62 26.26
N ILE A 5 -32.62 -15.17 25.14
CA ILE A 5 -31.16 -15.16 24.94
C ILE A 5 -30.49 -14.19 25.92
N HIS A 6 -31.10 -13.03 26.12
CA HIS A 6 -30.58 -12.03 27.05
C HIS A 6 -30.57 -12.56 28.49
N ALA A 7 -31.62 -13.23 28.92
CA ALA A 7 -31.73 -13.84 30.25
C ALA A 7 -30.72 -14.97 30.45
N ALA A 8 -30.58 -15.86 29.45
CA ALA A 8 -29.61 -16.97 29.49
C ALA A 8 -28.15 -16.49 29.55
N LEU A 9 -27.80 -15.46 28.75
CA LEU A 9 -26.45 -14.87 28.80
C LEU A 9 -26.18 -14.16 30.12
N ARG A 10 -27.17 -13.47 30.67
CA ARG A 10 -27.06 -12.83 31.99
C ARG A 10 -26.77 -13.83 33.10
N GLU A 11 -27.49 -14.95 33.12
CA GLU A 11 -27.28 -16.02 34.09
C GLU A 11 -25.90 -16.66 33.93
N ALA A 12 -25.49 -16.96 32.69
CA ALA A 12 -24.20 -17.54 32.39
C ALA A 12 -23.03 -16.60 32.80
N PHE A 13 -23.09 -15.33 32.45
CA PHE A 13 -22.03 -14.38 32.80
C PHE A 13 -21.99 -14.09 34.29
N ALA A 14 -23.10 -14.02 34.96
CA ALA A 14 -23.11 -13.90 36.41
C ALA A 14 -22.47 -15.12 37.11
N SER A 15 -22.72 -16.31 36.58
CA SER A 15 -22.14 -17.56 37.10
C SER A 15 -20.63 -17.68 36.79
N TRP A 16 -20.21 -17.38 35.57
CA TRP A 16 -18.83 -17.63 35.14
C TRP A 16 -17.87 -16.52 35.54
N TYR A 17 -18.32 -15.27 35.53
CA TYR A 17 -17.43 -14.12 35.71
C TYR A 17 -17.72 -13.26 36.94
N GLY A 18 -18.75 -13.55 37.72
CA GLY A 18 -19.15 -12.99 39.01
C GLY A 18 -18.31 -11.88 39.66
N GLY A 19 -18.12 -10.75 38.95
CA GLY A 19 -17.29 -9.64 39.41
C GLY A 19 -15.86 -9.58 38.83
N LYS A 20 -15.43 -10.58 38.07
CA LYS A 20 -14.14 -10.56 37.35
C LYS A 20 -14.24 -9.66 36.12
N ALA A 21 -13.12 -9.03 35.77
CA ALA A 21 -12.96 -8.34 34.48
C ALA A 21 -12.81 -9.36 33.34
N VAL A 22 -13.36 -9.03 32.16
CA VAL A 22 -13.29 -9.88 30.97
C VAL A 22 -12.80 -9.11 29.76
N ALA A 23 -12.30 -9.85 28.77
CA ALA A 23 -12.15 -9.39 27.38
C ALA A 23 -13.31 -9.92 26.56
N VAL A 24 -13.89 -9.06 25.71
CA VAL A 24 -14.98 -9.39 24.77
C VAL A 24 -14.40 -9.20 23.37
N ARG A 25 -14.24 -10.32 22.63
CA ARG A 25 -13.50 -10.35 21.36
C ARG A 25 -14.36 -10.85 20.22
N SER A 26 -14.12 -10.33 19.03
CA SER A 26 -14.64 -10.88 17.78
C SER A 26 -14.02 -12.23 17.44
N SER A 27 -14.81 -13.06 16.76
CA SER A 27 -14.37 -14.31 16.13
C SER A 27 -15.25 -14.54 14.90
N ALA A 28 -14.90 -13.88 13.79
CA ALA A 28 -15.65 -13.99 12.55
C ALA A 28 -15.22 -15.25 11.78
N ALA A 29 -16.18 -15.94 11.16
CA ALA A 29 -15.92 -17.14 10.37
C ALA A 29 -14.97 -16.88 9.18
N ASP A 30 -14.96 -15.64 8.69
CA ASP A 30 -14.16 -15.20 7.55
C ASP A 30 -12.81 -14.57 7.98
N GLU A 31 -12.56 -14.40 9.30
CA GLU A 31 -11.47 -13.57 9.84
C GLU A 31 -10.09 -14.12 9.53
N ASP A 32 -9.92 -15.46 9.52
CA ASP A 32 -8.64 -16.14 9.38
C ASP A 32 -8.65 -17.17 8.24
N THR A 33 -9.06 -16.75 7.05
CA THR A 33 -8.99 -17.61 5.86
C THR A 33 -7.69 -17.36 5.10
N ALA A 34 -7.29 -18.32 4.27
CA ALA A 34 -6.11 -18.19 3.40
C ALA A 34 -6.19 -16.99 2.40
N ARG A 35 -7.35 -16.32 2.32
CA ARG A 35 -7.61 -15.19 1.40
C ARG A 35 -7.96 -13.89 2.10
N ALA A 36 -8.17 -13.90 3.43
CA ALA A 36 -8.64 -12.74 4.16
C ALA A 36 -8.04 -12.68 5.56
N SER A 37 -7.60 -11.50 5.96
CA SER A 37 -7.21 -11.19 7.34
C SER A 37 -7.96 -9.94 7.78
N PHE A 38 -8.90 -10.11 8.70
CA PHE A 38 -9.67 -9.01 9.31
C PHE A 38 -8.98 -8.42 10.54
N ALA A 39 -7.67 -8.65 10.69
CA ALA A 39 -6.92 -8.15 11.85
C ALA A 39 -7.17 -6.66 12.10
N GLY A 40 -7.78 -6.33 13.24
CA GLY A 40 -8.08 -4.97 13.65
C GLY A 40 -9.22 -4.28 12.90
N LEU A 41 -10.05 -4.99 12.13
CA LEU A 41 -11.25 -4.47 11.50
C LEU A 41 -12.51 -4.66 12.37
N HIS A 42 -12.49 -5.65 13.26
CA HIS A 42 -13.55 -5.89 14.22
C HIS A 42 -13.17 -5.37 15.59
N GLU A 43 -14.16 -4.93 16.35
CA GLU A 43 -13.95 -4.39 17.70
C GLU A 43 -13.64 -5.51 18.70
N SER A 44 -12.73 -5.22 19.62
CA SER A 44 -12.44 -6.03 20.80
C SER A 44 -12.29 -5.11 22.01
N PHE A 45 -12.90 -5.50 23.11
CA PHE A 45 -12.93 -4.71 24.32
C PHE A 45 -12.28 -5.49 25.46
N VAL A 46 -11.46 -4.83 26.27
CA VAL A 46 -10.78 -5.45 27.41
C VAL A 46 -11.10 -4.72 28.70
N ASN A 47 -10.92 -5.41 29.83
CA ASN A 47 -11.20 -4.89 31.18
C ASN A 47 -12.68 -4.51 31.39
N ILE A 48 -13.60 -5.25 30.78
CA ILE A 48 -15.05 -5.04 30.97
C ILE A 48 -15.48 -5.70 32.25
N GLN A 49 -16.23 -4.96 33.09
CA GLN A 49 -16.70 -5.43 34.38
C GLN A 49 -18.21 -5.29 34.49
N GLY A 50 -18.85 -6.30 35.10
CA GLY A 50 -20.29 -6.33 35.33
C GLY A 50 -21.10 -6.92 34.15
N VAL A 51 -22.11 -7.71 34.49
CA VAL A 51 -22.88 -8.50 33.52
C VAL A 51 -23.56 -7.65 32.44
N GLU A 52 -24.16 -6.52 32.82
CA GLU A 52 -24.81 -5.62 31.85
C GLU A 52 -23.83 -5.00 30.88
N SER A 53 -22.66 -4.61 31.38
CA SER A 53 -21.58 -4.07 30.52
C SER A 53 -21.06 -5.15 29.56
N ILE A 54 -20.89 -6.40 29.99
CA ILE A 54 -20.49 -7.51 29.13
C ILE A 54 -21.52 -7.70 28.01
N LEU A 55 -22.81 -7.72 28.33
CA LEU A 55 -23.90 -7.87 27.35
C LEU A 55 -23.93 -6.73 26.34
N GLU A 56 -23.65 -5.51 26.77
CA GLU A 56 -23.57 -4.36 25.88
C GLU A 56 -22.38 -4.49 24.92
N HIS A 57 -21.20 -4.86 25.43
CA HIS A 57 -20.02 -5.02 24.58
C HIS A 57 -20.12 -6.21 23.63
N VAL A 58 -20.84 -7.28 23.99
CA VAL A 58 -21.19 -8.35 23.05
C VAL A 58 -21.98 -7.81 21.84
N LYS A 59 -22.93 -6.90 22.07
CA LYS A 59 -23.69 -6.26 20.98
C LYS A 59 -22.80 -5.34 20.14
N LEU A 60 -21.89 -4.60 20.77
CA LEU A 60 -20.94 -3.72 20.06
C LEU A 60 -19.97 -4.52 19.18
N VAL A 61 -19.48 -5.67 19.67
CA VAL A 61 -18.67 -6.59 18.85
C VAL A 61 -19.47 -7.09 17.65
N TRP A 62 -20.73 -7.52 17.82
CA TRP A 62 -21.57 -7.91 16.68
C TRP A 62 -21.82 -6.74 15.74
N ALA A 63 -22.03 -5.53 16.24
CA ALA A 63 -22.22 -4.35 15.41
C ALA A 63 -20.98 -4.03 14.56
N SER A 64 -19.78 -4.33 15.07
CA SER A 64 -18.54 -4.10 14.32
C SER A 64 -18.41 -4.94 13.04
N LEU A 65 -19.16 -6.04 12.92
CA LEU A 65 -19.29 -6.81 11.68
C LEU A 65 -19.81 -5.96 10.51
N TRP A 66 -20.64 -4.98 10.82
CA TRP A 66 -21.32 -4.08 9.89
C TRP A 66 -20.72 -2.67 9.88
N SER A 67 -19.52 -2.50 10.45
CA SER A 67 -18.78 -1.23 10.34
C SER A 67 -18.41 -0.95 8.88
N ASP A 68 -18.32 0.33 8.51
CA ASP A 68 -17.94 0.74 7.16
C ASP A 68 -16.61 0.11 6.73
N ALA A 69 -15.64 0.05 7.64
CA ALA A 69 -14.35 -0.58 7.38
C ALA A 69 -14.47 -2.08 7.08
N ALA A 70 -15.28 -2.80 7.86
CA ALA A 70 -15.48 -4.23 7.68
C ALA A 70 -16.28 -4.54 6.40
N LEU A 71 -17.28 -3.73 6.06
CA LEU A 71 -18.07 -3.87 4.83
C LEU A 71 -17.22 -3.60 3.60
N LEU A 72 -16.45 -2.52 3.59
CA LEU A 72 -15.56 -2.17 2.48
C LEU A 72 -14.47 -3.23 2.26
N TYR A 73 -13.87 -3.73 3.34
CA TYR A 73 -12.85 -4.78 3.22
C TYR A 73 -13.43 -6.08 2.64
N ARG A 74 -14.65 -6.49 3.06
CA ARG A 74 -15.33 -7.65 2.45
C ARG A 74 -15.60 -7.45 0.97
N GLN A 75 -16.03 -6.26 0.61
CA GLN A 75 -16.24 -5.89 -0.79
C GLN A 75 -14.95 -5.98 -1.58
N ASP A 76 -13.83 -5.49 -1.04
CA ASP A 76 -12.51 -5.53 -1.69
C ASP A 76 -12.03 -6.95 -1.99
N ILE A 77 -12.29 -7.90 -1.07
CA ILE A 77 -11.86 -9.30 -1.23
C ILE A 77 -12.96 -10.20 -1.82
N GLY A 78 -14.09 -9.61 -2.25
CA GLY A 78 -15.19 -10.33 -2.90
C GLY A 78 -15.98 -11.27 -1.98
N LEU A 79 -16.00 -11.02 -0.68
CA LEU A 79 -16.84 -11.76 0.29
C LEU A 79 -18.26 -11.18 0.32
N ASP A 80 -19.22 -12.10 0.39
CA ASP A 80 -20.64 -11.76 0.50
C ASP A 80 -20.95 -11.31 1.93
N ALA A 81 -21.25 -10.02 2.10
CA ALA A 81 -21.57 -9.45 3.40
C ALA A 81 -22.79 -10.11 4.08
N ASP A 82 -23.76 -10.61 3.28
CA ASP A 82 -24.98 -11.24 3.81
C ASP A 82 -24.72 -12.64 4.41
N ARG A 83 -23.57 -13.24 4.12
CA ARG A 83 -23.18 -14.57 4.61
C ARG A 83 -22.17 -14.53 5.75
N SER A 84 -21.65 -13.36 6.09
CA SER A 84 -20.68 -13.23 7.16
C SER A 84 -21.30 -13.48 8.52
N LEU A 85 -20.67 -14.35 9.31
CA LEU A 85 -21.09 -14.72 10.65
C LEU A 85 -19.99 -14.38 11.65
N MET A 86 -20.40 -13.88 12.82
CA MET A 86 -19.47 -13.56 13.90
C MET A 86 -19.90 -14.20 15.21
N ALA A 87 -19.04 -15.03 15.77
CA ALA A 87 -19.11 -15.40 17.17
C ALA A 87 -18.45 -14.32 18.04
N VAL A 88 -18.81 -14.29 19.31
CA VAL A 88 -18.19 -13.43 20.31
C VAL A 88 -17.57 -14.29 21.41
N ILE A 89 -16.30 -14.07 21.68
CA ILE A 89 -15.56 -14.73 22.75
C ILE A 89 -15.55 -13.81 23.97
N VAL A 90 -16.04 -14.31 25.10
CA VAL A 90 -15.90 -13.66 26.40
C VAL A 90 -14.91 -14.49 27.21
N GLN A 91 -13.77 -13.91 27.54
CA GLN A 91 -12.71 -14.59 28.30
C GLN A 91 -12.27 -13.76 29.51
N GLU A 92 -11.75 -14.42 30.54
CA GLU A 92 -11.22 -13.74 31.72
C GLU A 92 -10.09 -12.78 31.31
N PHE A 93 -10.14 -11.53 31.78
CA PHE A 93 -9.12 -10.53 31.50
C PHE A 93 -7.90 -10.78 32.41
N VAL A 94 -6.74 -10.89 31.77
CA VAL A 94 -5.46 -11.04 32.48
C VAL A 94 -4.69 -9.72 32.44
N SER A 95 -4.50 -9.11 33.62
CA SER A 95 -3.67 -7.92 33.76
C SER A 95 -2.19 -8.30 33.85
N GLY A 96 -1.51 -8.31 32.70
CA GLY A 96 -0.08 -8.63 32.66
C GLY A 96 0.83 -7.44 32.93
N GLN A 97 2.02 -7.74 33.46
CA GLN A 97 3.07 -6.75 33.67
C GLN A 97 3.82 -6.41 32.39
N ARG A 98 3.89 -7.36 31.49
CA ARG A 98 4.56 -7.27 30.17
C ARG A 98 3.76 -8.13 29.19
N SER A 99 3.62 -7.64 27.97
CA SER A 99 2.80 -8.30 26.96
C SER A 99 3.44 -8.15 25.58
N GLY A 100 2.98 -8.92 24.62
CA GLY A 100 3.51 -8.83 23.28
C GLY A 100 2.85 -9.74 22.28
N VAL A 101 3.46 -9.78 21.11
CA VAL A 101 3.09 -10.62 19.97
C VAL A 101 4.31 -11.37 19.48
N ILE A 102 4.15 -12.60 19.04
CA ILE A 102 5.19 -13.37 18.35
C ILE A 102 4.64 -14.05 17.12
N PHE A 103 5.34 -13.88 16.00
CA PHE A 103 5.13 -14.64 14.78
C PHE A 103 6.08 -15.83 14.74
N SER A 104 5.55 -17.05 14.71
CA SER A 104 6.37 -18.27 14.65
C SER A 104 7.14 -18.39 13.34
N ALA A 105 6.68 -17.69 12.28
CA ALA A 105 7.42 -17.46 11.05
C ALA A 105 7.19 -16.00 10.63
N ASN A 106 8.28 -15.27 10.37
CA ASN A 106 8.22 -13.90 9.87
C ASN A 106 7.60 -13.90 8.46
N PRO A 107 6.53 -13.15 8.22
CA PRO A 107 5.89 -13.08 6.90
C PRO A 107 6.81 -12.65 5.75
N THR A 108 7.85 -11.85 6.04
CA THR A 108 8.82 -11.37 5.05
C THR A 108 10.02 -12.30 4.86
N ASP A 109 10.34 -13.10 5.88
CA ASP A 109 11.43 -14.07 5.83
C ASP A 109 11.07 -15.28 6.71
N PRO A 110 10.46 -16.33 6.14
CA PRO A 110 10.02 -17.51 6.90
C PRO A 110 11.12 -18.26 7.65
N SER A 111 12.40 -17.96 7.41
CA SER A 111 13.53 -18.52 8.16
C SER A 111 13.70 -17.86 9.54
N GLN A 112 12.99 -16.77 9.80
CA GLN A 112 13.07 -15.98 11.02
C GLN A 112 11.76 -16.01 11.79
N MET A 113 11.84 -15.61 13.07
CA MET A 113 10.71 -15.29 13.94
C MET A 113 10.79 -13.82 14.33
N VAL A 114 9.64 -13.16 14.52
CA VAL A 114 9.54 -11.80 15.02
C VAL A 114 8.82 -11.80 16.36
N LEU A 115 9.44 -11.22 17.38
CA LEU A 115 8.84 -11.03 18.70
C LEU A 115 8.81 -9.53 19.01
N GLU A 116 7.64 -9.03 19.41
CA GLU A 116 7.44 -7.64 19.86
C GLU A 116 6.90 -7.65 21.29
N SER A 117 7.40 -6.75 22.15
CA SER A 117 6.99 -6.69 23.55
C SER A 117 6.95 -5.27 24.10
N VAL A 118 5.97 -5.03 24.97
CA VAL A 118 5.76 -3.80 25.71
C VAL A 118 5.63 -4.06 27.21
N TYR A 119 5.86 -3.04 28.02
CA TYR A 119 5.42 -3.04 29.41
C TYR A 119 3.91 -2.82 29.48
N GLY A 120 3.23 -3.47 30.43
CA GLY A 120 1.80 -3.36 30.66
C GLY A 120 0.97 -4.23 29.72
N LEU A 121 -0.21 -3.75 29.39
CA LEU A 121 -1.23 -4.47 28.61
C LEU A 121 -0.88 -4.59 27.12
N ASN A 122 -1.20 -5.74 26.52
CA ASN A 122 -1.01 -6.00 25.08
C ASN A 122 -1.76 -4.99 24.19
N GLN A 123 -2.86 -4.42 24.68
CA GLN A 123 -3.61 -3.39 23.96
C GLN A 123 -2.74 -2.20 23.58
N GLY A 124 -1.76 -1.82 24.41
CA GLY A 124 -0.82 -0.75 24.08
C GLY A 124 -0.04 -1.00 22.79
N LEU A 125 0.36 -2.25 22.57
CA LEU A 125 1.01 -2.70 21.35
C LEU A 125 0.02 -2.80 20.18
N VAL A 126 -1.07 -3.53 20.38
CA VAL A 126 -2.06 -3.82 19.33
C VAL A 126 -2.72 -2.54 18.80
N ASP A 127 -3.02 -1.57 19.66
CA ASP A 127 -3.59 -0.28 19.27
C ASP A 127 -2.54 0.74 18.80
N GLY A 128 -1.25 0.37 18.83
CA GLY A 128 -0.15 1.25 18.41
C GLY A 128 0.08 2.46 19.35
N LEU A 129 -0.40 2.38 20.58
CA LEU A 129 -0.28 3.45 21.58
C LEU A 129 1.07 3.43 22.30
N VAL A 130 1.71 2.26 22.34
CA VAL A 130 3.03 2.04 22.97
C VAL A 130 3.95 1.40 21.95
N GLU A 131 5.16 1.91 21.85
CA GLU A 131 6.19 1.39 20.97
C GLU A 131 6.79 0.11 21.55
N PRO A 132 6.87 -1.01 20.78
CA PRO A 132 7.45 -2.25 21.28
C PRO A 132 8.96 -2.32 21.07
N ASP A 133 9.64 -3.00 22.00
CA ASP A 133 10.92 -3.63 21.70
C ASP A 133 10.69 -4.78 20.73
N ARG A 134 11.61 -4.95 19.77
CA ARG A 134 11.50 -5.96 18.72
C ARG A 134 12.76 -6.83 18.66
N TRP A 135 12.54 -8.15 18.65
CA TRP A 135 13.58 -9.15 18.44
C TRP A 135 13.34 -9.91 17.13
N LEU A 136 14.41 -10.14 16.40
CA LEU A 136 14.46 -11.11 15.31
C LEU A 136 15.25 -12.34 15.77
N LEU A 137 14.71 -13.52 15.54
CA LEU A 137 15.35 -14.78 15.89
C LEU A 137 15.47 -15.65 14.64
N ASP A 138 16.58 -16.39 14.53
CA ASP A 138 16.69 -17.49 13.58
C ASP A 138 15.76 -18.63 14.03
N ARG A 139 14.84 -19.02 13.15
CA ARG A 139 13.78 -19.96 13.49
C ARG A 139 14.30 -21.39 13.76
N SER A 140 15.37 -21.79 13.10
CA SER A 140 15.94 -23.14 13.21
C SER A 140 16.79 -23.33 14.46
N SER A 141 17.61 -22.34 14.78
CA SER A 141 18.55 -22.38 15.91
C SER A 141 18.05 -21.65 17.15
N LEU A 142 16.96 -20.87 17.06
CA LEU A 142 16.44 -19.95 18.07
C LEU A 142 17.46 -18.90 18.53
N ARG A 143 18.49 -18.64 17.72
CA ARG A 143 19.48 -17.60 18.03
C ARG A 143 18.85 -16.22 17.82
N ILE A 144 19.00 -15.32 18.78
CA ILE A 144 18.63 -13.91 18.63
C ILE A 144 19.57 -13.28 17.61
N LEU A 145 19.01 -12.80 16.49
CA LEU A 145 19.74 -12.16 15.39
C LEU A 145 19.90 -10.66 15.64
N SER A 146 18.84 -10.01 16.13
CA SER A 146 18.88 -8.60 16.47
C SER A 146 17.84 -8.24 17.55
N HIS A 147 18.09 -7.15 18.24
CA HIS A 147 17.16 -6.51 19.17
C HIS A 147 17.12 -5.00 18.86
N THR A 148 15.94 -4.50 18.53
CA THR A 148 15.68 -3.07 18.32
C THR A 148 14.94 -2.55 19.53
N ALA A 149 15.58 -1.68 20.29
CA ALA A 149 15.01 -1.09 21.50
C ALA A 149 14.02 0.02 21.14
N ALA A 150 12.88 0.04 21.84
CA ALA A 150 11.88 1.10 21.75
C ALA A 150 12.22 2.32 22.61
N SER A 151 11.49 3.42 22.37
CA SER A 151 11.43 4.55 23.31
C SER A 151 10.45 4.22 24.44
N ARG A 152 10.95 3.60 25.50
CA ARG A 152 10.16 3.06 26.63
C ARG A 152 9.76 4.19 27.59
N ASN A 153 8.73 4.95 27.27
CA ASN A 153 8.29 6.11 28.04
C ASN A 153 6.93 5.94 28.72
N ARG A 154 6.12 4.97 28.27
CA ARG A 154 4.74 4.78 28.73
C ARG A 154 4.31 3.31 28.70
N LEU A 155 3.26 3.00 29.48
CA LEU A 155 2.59 1.70 29.49
C LEU A 155 1.09 1.89 29.65
N LEU A 156 0.30 0.86 29.27
CA LEU A 156 -1.12 0.81 29.58
C LEU A 156 -1.37 -0.10 30.77
N VAL A 157 -2.19 0.37 31.69
CA VAL A 157 -2.61 -0.35 32.91
C VAL A 157 -4.12 -0.29 33.10
N PRO A 158 -4.73 -1.30 33.73
CA PRO A 158 -6.13 -1.23 34.12
C PRO A 158 -6.33 -0.22 35.25
N ASP A 159 -7.42 0.55 35.19
CA ASP A 159 -7.84 1.53 36.19
C ASP A 159 -9.35 1.41 36.42
N GLY A 160 -9.75 0.62 37.41
CA GLY A 160 -11.14 0.22 37.58
C GLY A 160 -11.64 -0.54 36.36
N SER A 161 -12.72 -0.05 35.73
CA SER A 161 -13.27 -0.60 34.47
C SER A 161 -12.70 0.08 33.22
N LYS A 162 -11.68 0.93 33.36
CA LYS A 162 -11.05 1.64 32.25
C LYS A 162 -9.61 1.18 32.07
N ILE A 163 -8.99 1.64 31.01
CA ILE A 163 -7.57 1.51 30.76
C ILE A 163 -6.97 2.91 30.80
N ARG A 164 -5.86 3.04 31.51
CA ARG A 164 -5.13 4.30 31.65
C ARG A 164 -3.72 4.16 31.13
N GLN A 165 -3.23 5.21 30.50
CA GLN A 165 -1.82 5.35 30.15
C GLN A 165 -1.06 5.94 31.31
N GLU A 166 0.05 5.32 31.68
CA GLU A 166 0.98 5.78 32.71
C GLU A 166 2.38 5.99 32.13
N ALA A 167 3.16 6.88 32.76
CA ALA A 167 4.58 7.01 32.47
C ALA A 167 5.33 5.81 33.04
N LEU A 168 6.23 5.24 32.24
CA LEU A 168 7.12 4.19 32.72
C LEU A 168 8.20 4.78 33.63
N SER A 169 8.54 4.08 34.72
CA SER A 169 9.62 4.53 35.62
C SER A 169 10.96 4.53 34.87
N LEU A 170 11.87 5.45 35.22
CA LEU A 170 13.20 5.54 34.60
C LEU A 170 13.99 4.24 34.72
N GLU A 171 13.81 3.49 35.79
CA GLU A 171 14.45 2.20 35.95
C GLU A 171 13.93 1.17 34.97
N ALA A 172 12.61 1.05 34.80
CA ALA A 172 11.99 0.14 33.83
C ALA A 172 12.30 0.57 32.39
N ALA A 173 12.29 1.88 32.11
CA ALA A 173 12.63 2.42 30.80
C ALA A 173 14.08 2.10 30.36
N SER A 174 14.99 1.93 31.32
CA SER A 174 16.40 1.59 31.03
C SER A 174 16.65 0.13 30.63
N ARG A 175 15.66 -0.74 30.79
CA ARG A 175 15.80 -2.19 30.54
C ARG A 175 14.79 -2.64 29.48
N PRO A 176 15.12 -3.66 28.66
CA PRO A 176 14.14 -4.29 27.79
C PRO A 176 13.04 -4.98 28.63
N PRO A 177 11.80 -5.07 28.10
CA PRO A 177 10.71 -5.73 28.82
C PRO A 177 10.94 -7.24 29.01
N LEU A 178 11.80 -7.86 28.21
CA LEU A 178 12.13 -9.28 28.31
C LEU A 178 13.64 -9.49 28.46
N SER A 179 14.01 -10.51 29.23
CA SER A 179 15.34 -11.11 29.19
C SER A 179 15.49 -12.03 27.98
N ASP A 180 16.73 -12.34 27.58
CA ASP A 180 16.99 -13.29 26.50
C ASP A 180 16.39 -14.67 26.79
N GLU A 181 16.36 -15.11 28.04
CA GLU A 181 15.77 -16.39 28.46
C GLU A 181 14.24 -16.38 28.24
N GLU A 182 13.56 -15.29 28.57
CA GLU A 182 12.12 -15.11 28.33
C GLU A 182 11.82 -15.05 26.83
N VAL A 183 12.63 -14.34 26.04
CA VAL A 183 12.52 -14.32 24.57
C VAL A 183 12.57 -15.72 23.99
N LEU A 184 13.55 -16.54 24.41
CA LEU A 184 13.69 -17.91 23.96
C LEU A 184 12.55 -18.83 24.44
N GLY A 185 12.04 -18.59 25.64
CA GLY A 185 10.87 -19.29 26.18
C GLY A 185 9.62 -19.05 25.33
N ILE A 186 9.34 -17.80 25.00
CA ILE A 186 8.21 -17.41 24.16
C ILE A 186 8.37 -17.92 22.72
N ALA A 187 9.60 -17.91 22.17
CA ALA A 187 9.86 -18.45 20.86
C ALA A 187 9.60 -19.97 20.78
N LYS A 188 9.97 -20.74 21.82
CA LYS A 188 9.65 -22.17 21.93
C LYS A 188 8.14 -22.42 22.02
N LEU A 189 7.42 -21.59 22.79
CA LEU A 189 5.97 -21.64 22.87
C LEU A 189 5.32 -21.43 21.49
N ALA A 190 5.83 -20.49 20.71
CA ALA A 190 5.32 -20.22 19.36
C ALA A 190 5.53 -21.41 18.40
N LEU A 191 6.69 -22.08 18.45
CA LEU A 191 6.93 -23.29 17.66
C LEU A 191 6.05 -24.47 18.11
N GLU A 192 5.78 -24.59 19.40
CA GLU A 192 4.87 -25.61 19.91
C GLU A 192 3.43 -25.36 19.45
N ALA A 193 2.96 -24.10 19.48
CA ALA A 193 1.65 -23.74 18.94
C ALA A 193 1.58 -24.05 17.43
N GLU A 194 2.61 -23.73 16.66
CA GLU A 194 2.68 -24.08 15.24
C GLU A 194 2.58 -25.59 15.03
N ARG A 195 3.26 -26.38 15.87
CA ARG A 195 3.17 -27.85 15.82
C ARG A 195 1.75 -28.36 16.10
N VAL A 196 1.06 -27.76 17.07
CA VAL A 196 -0.31 -28.13 17.45
C VAL A 196 -1.31 -27.79 16.35
N PHE A 197 -1.19 -26.58 15.76
CA PHE A 197 -2.12 -26.10 14.74
C PHE A 197 -1.70 -26.45 13.30
N ALA A 198 -0.53 -27.08 13.11
CA ALA A 198 0.04 -27.48 11.82
C ALA A 198 0.19 -26.32 10.81
N ALA A 199 0.34 -25.09 11.29
CA ALA A 199 0.53 -23.88 10.49
C ALA A 199 1.27 -22.82 11.32
N PRO A 200 2.09 -21.94 10.69
CA PRO A 200 2.69 -20.80 11.37
C PRO A 200 1.65 -19.97 12.13
N GLN A 201 2.01 -19.52 13.32
CA GLN A 201 1.10 -18.86 14.24
C GLN A 201 1.54 -17.42 14.56
N ASP A 202 0.56 -16.53 14.66
CA ASP A 202 0.59 -15.20 15.26
C ASP A 202 -0.02 -15.31 16.66
N ILE A 203 0.79 -15.05 17.70
CA ILE A 203 0.40 -15.32 19.09
C ILE A 203 0.47 -14.05 19.90
N GLU A 204 -0.65 -13.64 20.48
CA GLU A 204 -0.71 -12.64 21.53
C GLU A 204 -0.49 -13.30 22.89
N TRP A 205 0.41 -12.74 23.68
CA TRP A 205 0.76 -13.26 25.00
C TRP A 205 0.93 -12.14 26.03
N THR A 206 0.86 -12.51 27.31
CA THR A 206 1.17 -11.65 28.44
C THR A 206 1.92 -12.40 29.52
N ILE A 207 2.70 -11.70 30.32
CA ILE A 207 3.35 -12.26 31.53
C ILE A 207 2.61 -11.76 32.76
N HIS A 208 2.09 -12.70 33.53
CA HIS A 208 1.43 -12.46 34.79
C HIS A 208 1.98 -13.38 35.87
N GLY A 209 2.44 -12.83 36.99
CA GLY A 209 3.03 -13.61 38.07
C GLY A 209 4.29 -14.39 37.69
N GLY A 210 5.00 -13.97 36.63
CA GLY A 210 6.19 -14.64 36.10
C GLY A 210 5.90 -15.75 35.08
N GLU A 211 4.62 -16.06 34.80
CA GLU A 211 4.20 -17.06 33.82
C GLU A 211 3.74 -16.40 32.52
N VAL A 212 4.07 -17.02 31.39
CA VAL A 212 3.58 -16.61 30.06
C VAL A 212 2.19 -17.19 29.84
N ILE A 213 1.23 -16.33 29.60
CA ILE A 213 -0.16 -16.68 29.31
C ILE A 213 -0.47 -16.31 27.86
N VAL A 214 -0.93 -17.29 27.07
CA VAL A 214 -1.40 -17.05 25.71
C VAL A 214 -2.78 -16.42 25.76
N LEU A 215 -2.94 -15.29 25.10
CA LEU A 215 -4.21 -14.55 25.00
C LEU A 215 -5.01 -14.93 23.74
N GLN A 216 -4.28 -15.12 22.63
CA GLN A 216 -4.83 -15.52 21.33
C GLN A 216 -3.73 -16.19 20.50
N SER A 217 -4.13 -17.14 19.65
CA SER A 217 -3.28 -17.73 18.62
C SER A 217 -4.07 -17.86 17.34
N ARG A 218 -3.51 -17.40 16.22
CA ARG A 218 -4.16 -17.48 14.89
C ARG A 218 -3.13 -17.84 13.82
N PRO A 219 -3.55 -18.48 12.71
CA PRO A 219 -2.64 -18.78 11.62
C PRO A 219 -2.07 -17.49 11.00
N VAL A 220 -0.78 -17.53 10.62
CA VAL A 220 -0.19 -16.50 9.78
C VAL A 220 -0.67 -16.73 8.34
N THR A 221 -1.57 -15.89 7.87
CA THR A 221 -2.29 -16.09 6.59
C THR A 221 -1.47 -15.80 5.33
N THR A 222 -0.27 -15.23 5.48
CA THR A 222 0.57 -14.73 4.38
C THR A 222 1.65 -15.69 3.88
N ILE A 223 1.77 -16.90 4.45
CA ILE A 223 2.81 -17.88 4.10
C ILE A 223 2.26 -19.02 3.21
N ALA A 224 1.34 -18.77 2.30
CA ALA A 224 0.92 -19.79 1.34
C ALA A 224 1.91 -19.84 0.16
N PRO A 225 2.58 -20.98 -0.11
CA PRO A 225 3.45 -21.12 -1.27
C PRO A 225 2.62 -21.04 -2.55
N GLY A 226 2.82 -19.97 -3.35
CA GLY A 226 2.26 -19.84 -4.69
C GLY A 226 1.30 -18.68 -4.94
N GLN A 227 1.10 -17.77 -3.99
CA GLN A 227 0.36 -16.51 -4.24
C GLN A 227 1.23 -15.31 -3.83
N GLU A 228 2.03 -14.81 -4.77
CA GLU A 228 2.80 -13.56 -4.64
C GLU A 228 1.91 -12.29 -4.62
N GLU A 229 0.58 -12.41 -4.62
CA GLU A 229 -0.29 -11.29 -5.02
C GLU A 229 -0.84 -10.43 -3.88
N ASP A 230 -0.77 -10.81 -2.60
CA ASP A 230 -1.27 -9.90 -1.55
C ASP A 230 -0.44 -9.90 -0.26
N GLN A 231 0.72 -9.25 -0.30
CA GLN A 231 1.52 -8.96 0.91
C GLN A 231 0.93 -7.83 1.77
N ARG A 232 -0.19 -7.22 1.36
CA ARG A 232 -0.81 -6.08 2.06
C ARG A 232 -1.44 -6.46 3.40
N SER A 233 -1.87 -7.69 3.57
CA SER A 233 -2.56 -8.12 4.79
C SER A 233 -1.66 -8.15 6.03
N TRP A 234 -0.35 -8.42 5.90
CA TRP A 234 0.53 -8.49 7.05
C TRP A 234 0.94 -7.12 7.61
N TYR A 235 1.17 -6.11 6.77
CA TYR A 235 1.52 -4.78 7.29
C TYR A 235 0.32 -4.08 7.95
N LEU A 236 -0.90 -4.52 7.64
CA LEU A 236 -2.10 -4.07 8.34
C LEU A 236 -2.18 -4.60 9.77
N SER A 237 -1.50 -5.70 10.09
CA SER A 237 -1.42 -6.26 11.44
C SER A 237 -0.32 -5.61 12.30
N LEU A 238 0.74 -5.07 11.67
CA LEU A 238 1.81 -4.36 12.37
C LEU A 238 1.45 -2.87 12.50
N ARG A 239 0.66 -2.51 13.50
CA ARG A 239 0.29 -1.11 13.76
C ARG A 239 1.52 -0.36 14.26
N ARG A 240 1.96 0.65 13.50
CA ARG A 240 3.04 1.53 13.93
C ARG A 240 2.46 2.72 14.68
N SER A 241 3.05 3.08 15.83
CA SER A 241 2.69 4.27 16.58
C SER A 241 3.00 5.55 15.79
N PHE A 242 2.37 6.67 16.17
CA PHE A 242 2.64 7.98 15.57
C PHE A 242 4.13 8.35 15.60
N GLU A 243 4.81 8.10 16.74
CA GLU A 243 6.24 8.40 16.89
C GLU A 243 7.12 7.51 16.01
N ASN A 244 6.76 6.24 15.85
CA ASN A 244 7.44 5.34 14.92
C ASN A 244 7.31 5.82 13.47
N LEU A 245 6.12 6.26 13.08
CA LEU A 245 5.89 6.80 11.74
C LEU A 245 6.66 8.10 11.51
N LYS A 246 6.81 8.97 12.52
CA LYS A 246 7.66 10.17 12.43
C LYS A 246 9.13 9.82 12.18
N ARG A 247 9.67 8.84 12.92
CA ARG A 247 11.05 8.36 12.70
C ARG A 247 11.22 7.67 11.34
N LEU A 248 10.23 6.88 10.94
CA LEU A 248 10.22 6.24 9.64
C LEU A 248 10.18 7.26 8.51
N ARG A 249 9.38 8.34 8.64
CA ARG A 249 9.38 9.47 7.72
C ARG A 249 10.78 10.07 7.58
N ALA A 250 11.43 10.40 8.69
CA ALA A 250 12.78 10.96 8.67
C ALA A 250 13.77 10.00 7.97
N LYS A 251 13.72 8.70 8.30
CA LYS A 251 14.54 7.69 7.62
C LYS A 251 14.29 7.65 6.11
N ILE A 252 13.02 7.70 5.69
CA ILE A 252 12.66 7.68 4.25
C ILE A 252 13.13 8.96 3.56
N GLU A 253 12.83 10.14 4.11
CA GLU A 253 13.14 11.43 3.48
C GLU A 253 14.65 11.76 3.52
N ASP A 254 15.34 11.47 4.63
CA ASP A 254 16.72 11.90 4.85
C ASP A 254 17.77 10.86 4.44
N GLU A 255 17.42 9.56 4.43
CA GLU A 255 18.37 8.49 4.18
C GLU A 255 18.04 7.67 2.92
N LEU A 256 16.82 7.08 2.87
CA LEU A 256 16.48 6.09 1.84
C LEU A 256 16.27 6.74 0.46
N ILE A 257 15.50 7.81 0.36
CA ILE A 257 15.29 8.53 -0.92
C ILE A 257 16.61 9.04 -1.48
N PRO A 258 17.47 9.77 -0.72
CA PRO A 258 18.76 10.19 -1.23
C PRO A 258 19.67 9.03 -1.66
N ALA A 259 19.64 7.89 -0.97
CA ALA A 259 20.41 6.72 -1.34
C ALA A 259 19.90 6.10 -2.67
N MET A 260 18.58 5.94 -2.82
CA MET A 260 17.96 5.42 -4.04
C MET A 260 18.26 6.30 -5.26
N VAL A 261 18.18 7.63 -5.08
CA VAL A 261 18.53 8.60 -6.14
C VAL A 261 19.99 8.46 -6.54
N ARG A 262 20.92 8.39 -5.58
CA ARG A 262 22.35 8.19 -5.88
C ARG A 262 22.62 6.90 -6.65
N ASP A 263 21.97 5.79 -6.26
CA ASP A 263 22.13 4.51 -6.97
C ASP A 263 21.63 4.60 -8.42
N ALA A 264 20.47 5.24 -8.63
CA ALA A 264 19.93 5.46 -9.98
C ALA A 264 20.87 6.34 -10.83
N GLU A 265 21.35 7.46 -10.29
CA GLU A 265 22.28 8.37 -10.97
C GLU A 265 23.63 7.71 -11.28
N GLN A 266 24.16 6.91 -10.36
CA GLN A 266 25.41 6.17 -10.59
C GLN A 266 25.24 5.17 -11.73
N MET A 267 24.13 4.43 -11.77
CA MET A 267 23.84 3.52 -12.88
C MET A 267 23.63 4.25 -14.21
N ALA A 268 22.95 5.40 -14.19
CA ALA A 268 22.67 6.21 -15.38
C ALA A 268 23.96 6.84 -15.97
N SER A 269 24.93 7.19 -15.13
CA SER A 269 26.18 7.79 -15.57
C SER A 269 27.10 6.85 -16.37
N GLN A 270 26.84 5.54 -16.32
CA GLN A 270 27.67 4.54 -17.00
C GLN A 270 27.19 4.31 -18.44
N ASP A 271 28.08 4.59 -19.41
CA ASP A 271 27.82 4.28 -20.82
C ASP A 271 28.02 2.78 -21.10
N LEU A 272 26.95 2.05 -21.21
CA LEU A 272 26.93 0.60 -21.38
C LEU A 272 27.48 0.13 -22.73
N ARG A 273 27.50 0.99 -23.73
CA ARG A 273 27.97 0.67 -25.10
C ARG A 273 29.44 0.30 -25.16
N TRP A 274 30.24 0.84 -24.23
CA TRP A 274 31.68 0.60 -24.16
C TRP A 274 32.10 -0.61 -23.34
N LEU A 275 31.15 -1.28 -22.67
CA LEU A 275 31.45 -2.48 -21.90
C LEU A 275 31.69 -3.68 -22.81
N SER A 276 32.61 -4.59 -22.42
CA SER A 276 32.68 -5.92 -23.04
C SER A 276 31.36 -6.70 -22.76
N ASP A 277 31.13 -7.79 -23.48
CA ASP A 277 29.93 -8.62 -23.22
C ASP A 277 29.96 -9.24 -21.82
N GLU A 278 31.14 -9.67 -21.34
CA GLU A 278 31.32 -10.16 -19.99
C GLU A 278 31.05 -9.09 -18.92
N ASP A 279 31.50 -7.87 -19.16
CA ASP A 279 31.33 -6.76 -18.20
C ASP A 279 29.87 -6.25 -18.25
N LEU A 280 29.22 -6.26 -19.41
CA LEU A 280 27.80 -5.97 -19.51
C LEU A 280 26.96 -7.01 -18.76
N ALA A 281 27.29 -8.30 -18.86
CA ALA A 281 26.63 -9.35 -18.09
C ALA A 281 26.75 -9.14 -16.58
N LYS A 282 27.97 -8.80 -16.08
CA LYS A 282 28.19 -8.46 -14.66
C LYS A 282 27.37 -7.24 -14.24
N GLU A 283 27.31 -6.22 -15.11
CA GLU A 283 26.59 -4.98 -14.81
C GLU A 283 25.07 -5.21 -14.78
N ILE A 284 24.51 -6.03 -15.69
CA ILE A 284 23.08 -6.42 -15.65
C ILE A 284 22.78 -7.12 -14.33
N ARG A 285 23.61 -8.07 -13.91
CA ARG A 285 23.45 -8.77 -12.63
C ARG A 285 23.52 -7.81 -11.45
N ARG A 286 24.51 -6.90 -11.42
CA ARG A 286 24.64 -5.89 -10.37
C ARG A 286 23.39 -4.99 -10.27
N ARG A 287 22.85 -4.55 -11.41
CA ARG A 287 21.64 -3.71 -11.46
C ARG A 287 20.40 -4.46 -10.97
N ARG A 288 20.29 -5.76 -11.27
CA ARG A 288 19.24 -6.63 -10.77
C ARG A 288 19.33 -6.80 -9.24
N GLU A 289 20.52 -6.98 -8.70
CA GLU A 289 20.75 -7.07 -7.25
C GLU A 289 20.37 -5.77 -6.53
N ILE A 290 20.72 -4.62 -7.09
CA ILE A 290 20.34 -3.29 -6.56
C ILE A 290 18.82 -3.13 -6.58
N GLU A 291 18.16 -3.44 -7.68
CA GLU A 291 16.71 -3.34 -7.80
C GLU A 291 15.99 -4.27 -6.82
N SER A 292 16.43 -5.52 -6.71
CA SER A 292 15.89 -6.47 -5.74
C SER A 292 16.07 -5.97 -4.29
N GLY A 293 17.24 -5.39 -3.97
CA GLY A 293 17.50 -4.77 -2.67
C GLY A 293 16.54 -3.61 -2.37
N TRP A 294 16.31 -2.71 -3.32
CA TRP A 294 15.38 -1.59 -3.17
C TRP A 294 13.92 -2.05 -3.12
N THR A 295 13.54 -3.07 -3.88
CA THR A 295 12.22 -3.68 -3.80
C THR A 295 11.96 -4.24 -2.39
N LYS A 296 12.94 -4.90 -1.78
CA LYS A 296 12.83 -5.38 -0.40
C LYS A 296 12.65 -4.22 0.59
N ILE A 297 13.49 -3.17 0.50
CA ILE A 297 13.38 -1.96 1.34
C ILE A 297 12.02 -1.27 1.14
N TYR A 298 11.51 -1.24 -0.09
CA TYR A 298 10.19 -0.70 -0.40
C TYR A 298 9.09 -1.41 0.41
N TRP A 299 9.09 -2.73 0.44
CA TRP A 299 8.13 -3.52 1.20
C TRP A 299 8.31 -3.37 2.72
N GLU A 300 9.54 -3.26 3.21
CA GLU A 300 9.85 -3.22 4.65
C GLU A 300 9.65 -1.84 5.28
N GLU A 301 9.87 -0.75 4.53
CA GLU A 301 9.91 0.61 5.06
C GLU A 301 8.84 1.53 4.45
N TYR A 302 8.71 1.57 3.12
CA TYR A 302 7.80 2.51 2.46
C TYR A 302 6.33 2.08 2.57
N ILE A 303 6.03 0.81 2.32
CA ILE A 303 4.66 0.29 2.43
C ILE A 303 4.08 0.48 3.84
N PRO A 304 4.82 0.17 4.94
CA PRO A 304 4.34 0.45 6.28
C PRO A 304 4.10 1.93 6.58
N PHE A 305 4.78 2.84 5.90
CA PHE A 305 4.58 4.28 6.09
C PHE A 305 3.19 4.75 5.60
N ALA A 306 2.56 4.05 4.66
CA ALA A 306 1.18 4.31 4.22
C ALA A 306 0.17 4.25 5.39
N HIS A 307 0.53 3.63 6.51
CA HIS A 307 -0.29 3.61 7.73
C HIS A 307 -0.56 5.01 8.32
N GLY A 308 0.27 6.01 8.03
CA GLY A 308 0.05 7.40 8.45
C GLY A 308 -1.28 7.98 7.97
N VAL A 309 -1.66 7.69 6.73
CA VAL A 309 -2.97 8.09 6.18
C VAL A 309 -4.12 7.45 6.95
N ARG A 310 -3.99 6.15 7.27
CA ARG A 310 -5.02 5.40 7.99
C ARG A 310 -5.18 5.90 9.42
N LEU A 311 -4.07 6.15 10.10
CA LEU A 311 -4.07 6.68 11.47
C LEU A 311 -4.78 8.04 11.53
N PHE A 312 -4.49 8.93 10.58
CA PHE A 312 -5.18 10.22 10.48
C PHE A 312 -6.67 10.03 10.16
N GLY A 313 -7.03 9.15 9.24
CA GLY A 313 -8.42 8.89 8.86
C GLY A 313 -9.27 8.41 10.04
N GLN A 314 -8.73 7.49 10.85
CA GLN A 314 -9.39 7.05 12.09
C GLN A 314 -9.59 8.23 13.05
N PHE A 315 -8.52 8.97 13.34
CA PHE A 315 -8.60 10.13 14.24
C PHE A 315 -9.58 11.19 13.76
N TYR A 316 -9.58 11.48 12.45
CA TYR A 316 -10.50 12.43 11.84
C TYR A 316 -11.97 11.98 12.00
N ASN A 317 -12.27 10.74 11.66
CA ASN A 317 -13.61 10.19 11.74
C ASN A 317 -14.15 10.12 13.17
N ASP A 318 -13.30 9.75 14.15
CA ASP A 318 -13.68 9.71 15.56
C ASP A 318 -14.06 11.10 16.10
N VAL A 319 -13.37 12.15 15.65
CA VAL A 319 -13.55 13.52 16.14
C VAL A 319 -14.61 14.28 15.36
N VAL A 320 -14.57 14.18 14.03
CA VAL A 320 -15.44 14.96 13.12
C VAL A 320 -16.79 14.30 12.93
N ARG A 321 -16.80 12.96 12.83
CA ARG A 321 -17.97 12.12 12.52
C ARG A 321 -18.66 12.60 11.24
N PRO A 322 -17.93 12.68 10.11
CA PRO A 322 -18.48 13.19 8.86
C PRO A 322 -19.55 12.23 8.32
N ALA A 323 -20.42 12.75 7.45
CA ALA A 323 -21.38 11.90 6.73
C ALA A 323 -20.71 10.97 5.71
N ASP A 324 -19.58 11.44 5.13
CA ASP A 324 -18.71 10.65 4.26
C ASP A 324 -17.45 10.24 5.04
N PRO A 325 -17.23 8.95 5.35
CA PRO A 325 -16.06 8.46 6.07
C PRO A 325 -14.73 8.78 5.38
N TYR A 326 -14.75 9.10 4.08
CA TYR A 326 -13.58 9.45 3.28
C TYR A 326 -13.36 10.95 3.10
N GLU A 327 -14.15 11.80 3.76
CA GLU A 327 -13.99 13.27 3.71
C GLU A 327 -12.56 13.71 4.04
N PHE A 328 -11.89 13.01 4.97
CA PHE A 328 -10.51 13.30 5.38
C PHE A 328 -9.50 13.22 4.22
N VAL A 329 -9.77 12.42 3.19
CA VAL A 329 -8.87 12.27 2.02
C VAL A 329 -8.71 13.60 1.29
N ARG A 330 -9.73 14.47 1.31
CA ARG A 330 -9.66 15.83 0.75
C ARG A 330 -8.61 16.71 1.44
N LEU A 331 -8.29 16.42 2.71
CA LEU A 331 -7.24 17.10 3.47
C LEU A 331 -5.82 16.63 3.10
N LEU A 332 -5.69 15.46 2.49
CA LEU A 332 -4.39 14.90 2.10
C LEU A 332 -3.88 15.48 0.79
N GLY A 333 -4.78 15.86 -0.12
CA GLY A 333 -4.47 16.53 -1.39
C GLY A 333 -3.80 17.89 -1.19
N ALA A 334 -3.45 18.55 -2.28
CA ALA A 334 -2.72 19.83 -2.31
C ALA A 334 -1.26 19.74 -1.78
N THR A 335 -0.65 18.57 -1.81
CA THR A 335 0.79 18.37 -1.62
C THR A 335 1.50 18.35 -2.97
N GLU A 336 2.74 18.84 -3.02
CA GLU A 336 3.57 18.75 -4.22
C GLU A 336 4.03 17.31 -4.40
N MET A 337 3.56 16.64 -5.47
CA MET A 337 3.93 15.28 -5.87
C MET A 337 4.73 15.32 -7.17
N GLU A 338 5.73 14.45 -7.33
CA GLU A 338 6.56 14.41 -8.54
C GLU A 338 5.76 14.08 -9.81
N SER A 339 4.75 13.21 -9.72
CA SER A 339 3.88 12.90 -10.85
C SER A 339 3.04 14.10 -11.31
N LEU A 340 2.54 14.90 -10.36
CA LEU A 340 1.81 16.13 -10.68
C LEU A 340 2.73 17.19 -11.28
N GLU A 341 3.97 17.30 -10.80
CA GLU A 341 4.98 18.20 -11.38
C GLU A 341 5.30 17.81 -12.81
N ARG A 342 5.50 16.51 -13.07
CA ARG A 342 5.69 15.98 -14.43
C ARG A 342 4.53 16.34 -15.34
N ASN A 343 3.31 16.11 -14.90
CA ASN A 343 2.11 16.40 -15.67
C ASN A 343 1.92 17.92 -15.86
N ARG A 344 2.33 18.75 -14.90
CA ARG A 344 2.34 20.20 -15.03
C ARG A 344 3.29 20.67 -16.13
N MET A 345 4.49 20.10 -16.21
CA MET A 345 5.43 20.41 -17.29
C MET A 345 4.88 20.02 -18.66
N MET A 346 4.18 18.88 -18.75
CA MET A 346 3.51 18.46 -19.99
C MET A 346 2.38 19.45 -20.38
N GLU A 347 1.56 19.88 -19.42
CA GLU A 347 0.50 20.87 -19.66
C GLU A 347 1.06 22.24 -20.05
N GLU A 348 2.22 22.63 -19.50
CA GLU A 348 2.92 23.86 -19.89
C GLU A 348 3.39 23.77 -21.35
N MET A 349 4.00 22.65 -21.75
CA MET A 349 4.34 22.40 -23.16
C MET A 349 3.08 22.40 -24.05
N ALA A 350 1.99 21.77 -23.62
CA ALA A 350 0.71 21.76 -24.32
C ALA A 350 0.12 23.17 -24.46
N SER A 351 0.25 24.02 -23.43
CA SER A 351 -0.17 25.41 -23.47
C SER A 351 0.63 26.25 -24.47
N MET A 352 1.94 26.01 -24.56
CA MET A 352 2.80 26.66 -25.57
C MET A 352 2.39 26.26 -26.99
N ILE A 353 2.13 24.97 -27.23
CA ILE A 353 1.64 24.48 -28.53
C ILE A 353 0.29 25.10 -28.89
N ARG A 354 -0.62 25.20 -27.91
CA ARG A 354 -1.97 25.76 -28.08
C ARG A 354 -1.95 27.24 -28.44
N SER A 355 -1.03 27.98 -27.83
CA SER A 355 -0.89 29.43 -28.05
C SER A 355 -0.09 29.79 -29.31
N ASN A 356 0.67 28.84 -29.89
CA ASN A 356 1.54 29.10 -31.04
C ASN A 356 1.24 28.16 -32.22
N PRO A 357 0.43 28.58 -33.21
CA PRO A 357 0.06 27.76 -34.37
C PRO A 357 1.27 27.32 -35.23
N LEU A 358 2.38 28.08 -35.23
CA LEU A 358 3.59 27.74 -35.95
C LEU A 358 4.29 26.56 -35.28
N LEU A 359 4.45 26.63 -33.95
CA LEU A 359 5.01 25.55 -33.13
C LEU A 359 4.20 24.27 -33.30
N ARG A 360 2.87 24.36 -33.26
CA ARG A 360 1.97 23.22 -33.51
C ARG A 360 2.25 22.55 -34.85
N LYS A 361 2.40 23.34 -35.92
CA LYS A 361 2.69 22.82 -37.27
C LYS A 361 4.07 22.17 -37.34
N GLN A 362 5.07 22.74 -36.70
CA GLN A 362 6.43 22.22 -36.65
C GLN A 362 6.50 20.85 -35.94
N ILE A 363 5.84 20.75 -34.77
CA ILE A 363 5.78 19.48 -34.02
C ILE A 363 5.01 18.41 -34.79
N ALA A 364 3.87 18.76 -35.40
CA ALA A 364 3.08 17.85 -36.22
C ALA A 364 3.83 17.33 -37.46
N SER A 365 4.78 18.11 -38.00
CA SER A 365 5.62 17.69 -39.12
C SER A 365 6.89 16.94 -38.72
N GLY A 366 7.12 16.72 -37.43
CA GLY A 366 8.35 16.07 -36.90
C GLY A 366 9.59 16.98 -36.91
N ASP A 367 9.45 18.27 -37.23
CA ASP A 367 10.57 19.23 -37.32
C ASP A 367 10.80 19.96 -36.01
N THR A 368 11.02 19.18 -34.94
CA THR A 368 11.20 19.67 -33.56
C THR A 368 12.42 20.55 -33.38
N LEU A 369 13.45 20.38 -34.22
CA LEU A 369 14.69 21.20 -34.13
C LEU A 369 14.46 22.68 -34.46
N LYS A 370 13.35 23.03 -35.10
CA LYS A 370 12.98 24.41 -35.42
C LYS A 370 11.95 25.00 -34.46
N ALA A 371 11.64 24.30 -33.37
CA ALA A 371 10.72 24.76 -32.37
C ALA A 371 11.28 25.98 -31.60
N ASP A 372 10.38 26.71 -30.94
CA ASP A 372 10.72 27.83 -30.09
C ASP A 372 11.73 27.45 -28.99
N ASP A 373 12.73 28.29 -28.73
CA ASP A 373 13.79 28.04 -27.76
C ASP A 373 13.23 27.77 -26.35
N GLY A 374 12.16 28.43 -25.97
CA GLY A 374 11.50 28.21 -24.68
C GLY A 374 10.87 26.82 -24.59
N PHE A 375 10.24 26.36 -25.67
CA PHE A 375 9.68 25.01 -25.75
C PHE A 375 10.79 23.94 -25.70
N LEU A 376 11.88 24.16 -26.43
CA LEU A 376 13.02 23.24 -26.44
C LEU A 376 13.68 23.16 -25.05
N ALA A 377 13.84 24.28 -24.37
CA ALA A 377 14.37 24.32 -23.01
C ALA A 377 13.48 23.56 -22.02
N LEU A 378 12.15 23.73 -22.09
CA LEU A 378 11.20 23.02 -21.26
C LEU A 378 11.19 21.51 -21.57
N LEU A 379 11.22 21.13 -22.85
CA LEU A 379 11.30 19.73 -23.29
C LEU A 379 12.62 19.09 -22.81
N GLN A 380 13.74 19.81 -22.92
CA GLN A 380 15.03 19.34 -22.43
C GLN A 380 15.00 19.12 -20.91
N SER A 381 14.47 20.07 -20.15
CA SER A 381 14.31 19.97 -18.70
C SER A 381 13.40 18.80 -18.31
N PHE A 382 12.33 18.56 -19.08
CA PHE A 382 11.46 17.40 -18.88
C PHE A 382 12.20 16.10 -19.11
N ILE A 383 12.96 15.99 -20.20
CA ILE A 383 13.75 14.79 -20.53
C ILE A 383 14.83 14.54 -19.47
N GLU A 384 15.50 15.56 -18.99
CA GLU A 384 16.50 15.43 -17.92
C GLU A 384 15.89 14.95 -16.59
N ARG A 385 14.71 15.40 -16.26
CA ARG A 385 14.05 15.04 -14.98
C ARG A 385 13.25 13.74 -15.05
N PHE A 386 12.60 13.44 -16.17
CA PHE A 386 11.61 12.37 -16.29
C PHE A 386 11.79 11.49 -17.54
N GLY A 387 12.87 11.70 -18.32
CA GLY A 387 13.08 11.00 -19.59
C GLY A 387 13.29 9.50 -19.42
N ASP A 388 13.97 9.08 -18.38
CA ASP A 388 14.15 7.67 -18.01
C ASP A 388 12.81 6.97 -17.70
N LEU A 389 11.88 7.66 -17.05
CA LEU A 389 10.53 7.14 -16.78
C LEU A 389 9.66 7.06 -18.02
N SER A 390 9.80 8.02 -18.94
CA SER A 390 9.03 8.07 -20.19
C SER A 390 9.50 7.03 -21.21
N CYS A 391 10.75 6.57 -21.08
CA CYS A 391 11.37 5.57 -21.95
C CYS A 391 11.36 4.16 -21.37
N ALA A 392 11.22 4.01 -20.06
CA ALA A 392 11.30 2.73 -19.35
C ALA A 392 9.95 1.97 -19.28
N ILE A 393 8.90 2.43 -19.96
CA ILE A 393 7.63 1.71 -19.99
C ILE A 393 7.89 0.31 -20.57
N SER A 394 7.64 -0.68 -19.74
CA SER A 394 7.92 -2.10 -19.96
C SER A 394 7.56 -2.54 -21.38
N GLY A 395 8.54 -2.98 -22.17
CA GLY A 395 8.37 -3.46 -23.52
C GLY A 395 8.81 -2.54 -24.67
N PHE A 396 9.23 -1.29 -24.40
CA PHE A 396 9.84 -0.46 -25.45
C PHE A 396 11.28 -0.88 -25.72
N VAL A 397 11.44 -1.65 -26.77
CA VAL A 397 12.75 -2.05 -27.29
C VAL A 397 13.52 -0.88 -27.92
N HIS A 398 12.90 0.30 -28.12
CA HIS A 398 13.52 1.41 -28.86
C HIS A 398 13.21 2.78 -28.26
N CYS A 399 13.85 3.16 -27.17
CA CYS A 399 14.06 4.58 -26.84
C CYS A 399 15.01 5.30 -27.83
N SER A 400 15.52 4.61 -28.83
CA SER A 400 16.30 5.18 -29.93
C SER A 400 15.48 6.05 -30.90
N GLN A 401 14.15 6.10 -30.76
CA GLN A 401 13.27 6.85 -31.66
C GLN A 401 12.92 8.27 -31.17
N GLY A 402 13.57 8.79 -30.14
CA GLY A 402 13.39 10.17 -29.68
C GLY A 402 12.07 10.45 -28.95
N PRO A 403 11.77 11.72 -28.64
CA PRO A 403 10.62 12.13 -27.84
C PRO A 403 9.27 12.09 -28.57
N GLU A 404 9.16 11.44 -29.73
CA GLU A 404 7.98 11.48 -30.62
C GLU A 404 6.69 10.99 -29.93
N GLY A 405 6.78 9.94 -29.12
CA GLY A 405 5.63 9.42 -28.36
C GLY A 405 5.12 10.43 -27.34
N LEU A 406 6.04 11.04 -26.59
CA LEU A 406 5.74 12.12 -25.63
C LEU A 406 5.11 13.32 -26.35
N LEU A 407 5.72 13.77 -27.43
CA LEU A 407 5.22 14.94 -28.19
C LEU A 407 3.83 14.72 -28.73
N ARG A 408 3.49 13.49 -29.18
CA ARG A 408 2.14 13.17 -29.60
C ARG A 408 1.12 13.34 -28.47
N LEU A 409 1.44 12.89 -27.25
CA LEU A 409 0.57 13.08 -26.08
C LEU A 409 0.45 14.55 -25.70
N VAL A 410 1.55 15.30 -25.75
CA VAL A 410 1.51 16.76 -25.47
C VAL A 410 0.65 17.50 -26.52
N VAL A 411 0.66 17.08 -27.79
CA VAL A 411 -0.23 17.62 -28.82
C VAL A 411 -1.68 17.28 -28.51
N GLU A 412 -1.98 16.04 -28.11
CA GLU A 412 -3.34 15.65 -27.69
C GLU A 412 -3.83 16.48 -26.51
N MET A 413 -2.97 16.71 -25.51
CA MET A 413 -3.28 17.60 -24.38
C MET A 413 -3.46 19.07 -24.82
N ALA A 414 -2.75 19.53 -25.85
CA ALA A 414 -2.94 20.87 -26.41
C ALA A 414 -4.29 21.03 -27.09
N GLU A 415 -4.80 19.99 -27.72
CA GLU A 415 -6.12 19.99 -28.36
C GLU A 415 -7.27 19.90 -27.33
N HIS A 416 -7.02 19.23 -26.23
CA HIS A 416 -8.00 18.92 -25.18
C HIS A 416 -7.48 19.34 -23.81
N PRO A 417 -7.50 20.63 -23.45
CA PRO A 417 -6.99 21.10 -22.16
C PRO A 417 -7.82 20.53 -21.02
N PRO A 418 -7.16 19.99 -19.95
CA PRO A 418 -7.85 19.46 -18.81
C PRO A 418 -8.67 20.55 -18.11
N VAL A 419 -9.90 20.22 -17.72
CA VAL A 419 -10.75 21.12 -16.92
C VAL A 419 -10.25 21.10 -15.48
N ARG A 420 -9.44 22.08 -15.08
CA ARG A 420 -9.01 22.20 -13.68
C ARG A 420 -10.16 22.72 -12.83
N LEU A 421 -10.57 21.96 -11.82
CA LEU A 421 -11.49 22.40 -10.77
C LEU A 421 -10.75 23.35 -9.80
N ALA A 422 -10.59 24.61 -10.21
CA ALA A 422 -9.96 25.65 -9.37
C ALA A 422 -10.73 25.94 -8.06
N ALA A 423 -11.97 25.46 -7.94
CA ALA A 423 -12.86 25.73 -6.81
C ALA A 423 -12.52 24.91 -5.54
N GLU A 424 -11.70 23.87 -5.63
CA GLU A 424 -11.49 22.96 -4.48
C GLU A 424 -10.45 23.44 -3.47
N ARG A 425 -9.45 24.22 -3.87
CA ARG A 425 -8.38 24.68 -2.94
C ARG A 425 -8.93 25.49 -1.76
N GLY A 426 -9.87 26.38 -1.99
CA GLY A 426 -10.51 27.15 -0.92
C GLY A 426 -11.37 26.31 0.01
N ALA A 427 -12.02 25.28 -0.51
CA ALA A 427 -12.81 24.34 0.28
C ALA A 427 -11.92 23.45 1.17
N VAL A 428 -10.77 23.01 0.67
CA VAL A 428 -9.80 22.22 1.43
C VAL A 428 -9.19 23.01 2.58
N GLU A 429 -8.80 24.26 2.36
CA GLU A 429 -8.24 25.11 3.43
C GLU A 429 -9.29 25.45 4.50
N SER A 430 -10.55 25.64 4.09
CA SER A 430 -11.67 25.81 5.02
C SER A 430 -11.91 24.53 5.85
N LEU A 431 -11.86 23.35 5.22
CA LEU A 431 -12.01 22.07 5.89
C LEU A 431 -10.88 21.84 6.91
N LYS A 432 -9.62 22.12 6.54
CA LYS A 432 -8.46 22.08 7.42
C LYS A 432 -8.61 22.99 8.64
N THR A 433 -9.00 24.24 8.38
CA THR A 433 -9.21 25.22 9.44
C THR A 433 -10.32 24.77 10.40
N ASN A 434 -11.43 24.27 9.87
CA ASN A 434 -12.55 23.75 10.66
C ASN A 434 -12.15 22.53 11.49
N PHE A 435 -11.34 21.64 10.94
CA PHE A 435 -10.79 20.49 11.67
C PHE A 435 -9.89 20.93 12.81
N LEU A 436 -8.87 21.75 12.55
CA LEU A 436 -7.91 22.20 13.57
C LEU A 436 -8.54 23.07 14.66
N ASN A 437 -9.59 23.86 14.35
CA ASN A 437 -10.29 24.69 15.32
C ASN A 437 -11.13 23.89 16.33
N ARG A 438 -11.30 22.58 16.16
CA ARG A 438 -11.94 21.71 17.15
C ARG A 438 -11.06 21.44 18.36
N PHE A 439 -9.77 21.79 18.29
CA PHE A 439 -8.77 21.50 19.30
C PHE A 439 -8.12 22.78 19.83
N ALA A 440 -7.59 22.73 21.05
CA ALA A 440 -6.82 23.79 21.68
C ALA A 440 -5.53 23.22 22.31
N GLY A 441 -4.48 24.06 22.43
CA GLY A 441 -3.21 23.70 23.06
C GLY A 441 -2.55 22.48 22.42
N GLU A 442 -1.91 21.64 23.21
CA GLU A 442 -1.17 20.45 22.78
C GLU A 442 -1.97 19.50 21.89
N ARG A 443 -3.30 19.42 22.05
CA ARG A 443 -4.16 18.60 21.20
C ARG A 443 -4.28 19.15 19.79
N ARG A 444 -4.21 20.47 19.63
CA ARG A 444 -4.20 21.12 18.30
C ARG A 444 -2.88 20.85 17.59
N ASP A 445 -1.78 20.93 18.32
CA ASP A 445 -0.44 20.65 17.80
C ASP A 445 -0.36 19.19 17.34
N PHE A 446 -0.82 18.25 18.16
CA PHE A 446 -0.90 16.85 17.80
C PHE A 446 -1.78 16.59 16.55
N ALA A 447 -2.95 17.20 16.45
CA ALA A 447 -3.83 17.06 15.28
C ALA A 447 -3.18 17.63 14.01
N GLY A 448 -2.42 18.73 14.15
CA GLY A 448 -1.63 19.33 13.08
C GLY A 448 -0.50 18.41 12.62
N ASP A 449 0.27 17.90 13.55
CA ASP A 449 1.38 16.96 13.29
C ASP A 449 0.88 15.67 12.64
N LEU A 450 -0.26 15.14 13.10
CA LEU A 450 -0.85 13.93 12.53
C LEU A 450 -1.34 14.14 11.10
N LEU A 451 -1.95 15.30 10.81
CA LEU A 451 -2.32 15.68 9.45
C LEU A 451 -1.09 15.83 8.56
N ASP A 452 -0.02 16.46 9.05
CA ASP A 452 1.23 16.64 8.29
C ASP A 452 1.89 15.28 8.01
N LEU A 453 1.92 14.37 8.98
CA LEU A 453 2.38 13.00 8.79
C LEU A 453 1.57 12.26 7.72
N ALA A 454 0.24 12.39 7.77
CA ALA A 454 -0.64 11.75 6.79
C ALA A 454 -0.45 12.31 5.37
N ARG A 455 -0.25 13.62 5.25
CA ARG A 455 0.09 14.27 3.98
C ARG A 455 1.42 13.78 3.42
N ALA A 456 2.45 13.68 4.28
CA ALA A 456 3.73 13.10 3.88
C ALA A 456 3.58 11.65 3.44
N SER A 457 2.80 10.84 4.17
CA SER A 457 2.51 9.45 3.82
C SER A 457 1.77 9.32 2.49
N TYR A 458 0.84 10.22 2.19
CA TYR A 458 0.10 10.28 0.93
C TYR A 458 1.01 10.69 -0.24
N ARG A 459 1.83 11.73 -0.07
CA ARG A 459 2.78 12.22 -1.06
C ARG A 459 3.87 11.19 -1.37
N LEU A 460 4.52 10.65 -0.33
CA LEU A 460 5.61 9.72 -0.50
C LEU A 460 5.17 8.42 -1.17
N ARG A 461 3.88 8.05 -1.07
CA ARG A 461 3.32 6.92 -1.80
C ARG A 461 3.38 7.10 -3.34
N ASP A 462 3.40 8.33 -3.82
CA ASP A 462 3.61 8.68 -5.23
C ASP A 462 5.10 8.81 -5.56
N ASP A 463 5.82 9.60 -4.78
CA ASP A 463 7.22 9.95 -5.03
C ASP A 463 8.15 8.72 -4.94
N ASP A 464 7.93 7.80 -4.00
CA ASP A 464 8.74 6.60 -3.82
C ASP A 464 8.63 5.64 -5.01
N ASN A 465 7.44 5.49 -5.57
CA ASN A 465 7.22 4.69 -6.77
C ASN A 465 7.98 5.27 -7.98
N ILE A 466 8.02 6.60 -8.13
CA ILE A 466 8.79 7.26 -9.18
C ILE A 466 10.30 6.98 -9.00
N LYS A 467 10.81 7.04 -7.77
CA LYS A 467 12.22 6.74 -7.50
C LYS A 467 12.56 5.28 -7.76
N LEU A 468 11.70 4.35 -7.35
CA LEU A 468 11.88 2.92 -7.61
C LEU A 468 11.83 2.61 -9.11
N ALA A 469 10.91 3.24 -9.86
CA ALA A 469 10.82 3.09 -11.31
C ALA A 469 12.10 3.56 -12.03
N ARG A 470 12.83 4.55 -11.49
CA ARG A 470 14.15 4.95 -12.02
C ARG A 470 15.20 3.85 -11.85
N ILE A 471 15.22 3.16 -10.72
CA ILE A 471 16.10 1.99 -10.50
C ILE A 471 15.77 0.90 -11.53
N GLU A 472 14.49 0.59 -11.72
CA GLU A 472 14.02 -0.39 -12.69
C GLU A 472 14.41 0.00 -14.13
N ALA A 473 14.27 1.28 -14.49
CA ALA A 473 14.68 1.81 -15.79
C ALA A 473 16.15 1.55 -16.08
N GLN A 474 17.03 1.69 -15.08
CA GLN A 474 18.46 1.43 -15.24
C GLN A 474 18.77 -0.07 -15.39
N LYS A 475 18.01 -0.97 -14.74
CA LYS A 475 18.09 -2.42 -15.00
C LYS A 475 17.68 -2.73 -16.44
N LEU A 476 16.56 -2.18 -16.89
CA LEU A 476 16.05 -2.38 -18.25
C LEU A 476 17.01 -1.85 -19.31
N ALA A 477 17.69 -0.72 -19.09
CA ALA A 477 18.69 -0.19 -20.00
C ALA A 477 19.86 -1.17 -20.23
N GLY A 478 20.29 -1.89 -19.18
CA GLY A 478 21.28 -2.95 -19.31
C GLY A 478 20.81 -4.12 -20.18
N ILE A 479 19.60 -4.57 -19.95
CA ILE A 479 18.96 -5.66 -20.73
C ILE A 479 18.77 -5.25 -22.19
N GLN A 480 18.32 -4.03 -22.45
CA GLN A 480 18.13 -3.49 -23.80
C GLN A 480 19.43 -3.41 -24.58
N GLU A 481 20.53 -2.95 -23.95
CA GLU A 481 21.85 -2.94 -24.61
C GLU A 481 22.30 -4.37 -24.95
N GLY A 482 22.05 -5.34 -24.07
CA GLY A 482 22.32 -6.74 -24.36
C GLY A 482 21.48 -7.28 -25.55
N GLN A 483 20.20 -6.95 -25.59
CA GLN A 483 19.29 -7.32 -26.68
C GLN A 483 19.73 -6.69 -28.01
N ARG A 484 20.12 -5.40 -28.02
CA ARG A 484 20.67 -4.72 -29.20
C ARG A 484 21.89 -5.44 -29.78
N ARG A 485 22.79 -5.93 -28.90
CA ARG A 485 23.97 -6.72 -29.32
C ARG A 485 23.57 -8.07 -29.91
N VAL A 486 22.53 -8.72 -29.39
CA VAL A 486 21.99 -9.96 -29.99
C VAL A 486 21.39 -9.69 -31.37
N GLU A 487 20.66 -8.61 -31.56
CA GLU A 487 20.10 -8.22 -32.86
C GLU A 487 21.19 -7.95 -33.90
N GLU A 488 22.28 -7.29 -33.50
CA GLU A 488 23.39 -6.96 -34.40
C GLU A 488 24.30 -8.15 -34.73
N ARG A 489 24.55 -9.06 -33.78
CA ARG A 489 25.59 -10.09 -33.89
C ARG A 489 25.05 -11.54 -33.85
N GLY A 490 23.77 -11.72 -33.57
CA GLY A 490 23.16 -13.01 -33.28
C GLY A 490 23.52 -13.56 -31.89
N LEU A 491 22.79 -14.56 -31.42
CA LEU A 491 23.05 -15.20 -30.12
C LEU A 491 24.43 -15.85 -30.04
N ASP A 492 24.91 -16.43 -31.15
CA ASP A 492 26.25 -17.05 -31.22
C ASP A 492 27.38 -16.01 -31.28
N GLY A 493 27.05 -14.73 -31.54
CA GLY A 493 28.00 -13.62 -31.65
C GLY A 493 28.21 -12.85 -30.33
N ILE A 494 27.60 -13.26 -29.23
CA ILE A 494 27.75 -12.66 -27.91
C ILE A 494 28.34 -13.66 -26.90
N ALA A 495 28.92 -13.15 -25.81
CA ALA A 495 29.47 -14.02 -24.77
C ALA A 495 28.40 -14.85 -24.07
N PRO A 496 28.68 -16.12 -23.73
CA PRO A 496 27.71 -17.01 -23.05
C PRO A 496 27.12 -16.43 -21.75
N GLY A 497 27.92 -15.67 -20.99
CA GLY A 497 27.46 -15.02 -19.77
C GLY A 497 26.35 -14.00 -20.04
N LEU A 498 26.48 -13.19 -21.12
CA LEU A 498 25.45 -12.22 -21.51
C LEU A 498 24.19 -12.92 -22.02
N ALA A 499 24.34 -13.98 -22.81
CA ALA A 499 23.20 -14.80 -23.26
C ALA A 499 22.43 -15.41 -22.09
N GLY A 500 23.13 -15.84 -21.04
CA GLY A 500 22.53 -16.34 -19.79
C GLY A 500 21.67 -15.29 -19.09
N GLU A 501 22.23 -14.09 -18.83
CA GLU A 501 21.51 -13.00 -18.17
C GLU A 501 20.24 -12.56 -18.96
N LEU A 502 20.33 -12.55 -20.29
CA LEU A 502 19.17 -12.20 -21.14
C LEU A 502 18.10 -13.30 -21.14
N SER A 503 18.50 -14.58 -20.99
CA SER A 503 17.54 -15.69 -20.87
C SER A 503 16.81 -15.66 -19.54
N GLU A 504 17.50 -15.39 -18.42
CA GLU A 504 16.89 -15.18 -17.10
C GLU A 504 15.89 -14.02 -17.12
N SER A 505 16.27 -12.90 -17.74
CA SER A 505 15.37 -11.75 -17.89
C SER A 505 14.10 -12.09 -18.67
N ARG A 506 14.15 -12.94 -19.69
CA ARG A 506 12.95 -13.41 -20.40
C ARG A 506 12.04 -14.27 -19.52
N LEU A 507 12.60 -15.06 -18.62
CA LEU A 507 11.83 -15.86 -17.66
C LEU A 507 11.17 -14.97 -16.61
N GLU A 508 11.84 -13.93 -16.13
CA GLU A 508 11.25 -12.93 -15.23
C GLU A 508 10.06 -12.21 -15.89
N PHE A 509 10.19 -11.79 -17.17
CA PHE A 509 9.09 -11.18 -17.92
C PHE A 509 7.92 -12.14 -18.21
N SER A 510 8.17 -13.44 -18.38
CA SER A 510 7.12 -14.45 -18.57
C SER A 510 6.49 -14.93 -17.28
N ALA A 511 7.15 -14.76 -16.14
CA ALA A 511 6.65 -15.07 -14.82
C ALA A 511 5.85 -13.93 -14.18
N SER A 512 5.92 -12.71 -14.73
CA SER A 512 5.00 -11.63 -14.34
C SER A 512 3.56 -12.07 -14.62
N PRO A 513 2.62 -11.95 -13.66
CA PRO A 513 1.29 -12.59 -13.72
C PRO A 513 0.37 -12.12 -14.86
N GLY A 514 0.86 -11.36 -15.83
CA GLY A 514 0.11 -10.89 -16.99
C GLY A 514 0.23 -11.73 -18.27
N THR A 515 1.15 -12.69 -18.38
CA THR A 515 1.47 -13.33 -19.67
C THR A 515 1.43 -14.86 -19.61
N GLN A 516 0.40 -15.46 -19.05
CA GLN A 516 0.05 -16.84 -19.38
C GLN A 516 -0.99 -16.84 -20.50
N LEU A 517 -0.50 -16.79 -21.73
CA LEU A 517 -1.24 -17.24 -22.90
C LEU A 517 -1.58 -18.72 -22.74
N GLN A 518 -2.73 -19.01 -22.18
CA GLN A 518 -3.33 -20.34 -22.31
C GLN A 518 -3.78 -20.53 -23.77
N SER A 519 -2.87 -21.11 -24.57
CA SER A 519 -3.23 -21.70 -25.84
C SER A 519 -4.19 -22.87 -25.59
N GLY A 520 -5.41 -22.74 -26.08
CA GLY A 520 -6.29 -23.85 -26.32
C GLY A 520 -7.37 -24.14 -25.29
N ARG A 521 -8.35 -23.24 -25.13
CA ARG A 521 -9.70 -23.65 -24.77
C ARG A 521 -10.70 -23.07 -25.76
N LYS A 522 -11.46 -23.96 -26.41
CA LYS A 522 -12.60 -23.61 -27.30
C LYS A 522 -13.55 -22.69 -26.51
N SER A 523 -13.89 -21.56 -27.13
CA SER A 523 -14.83 -20.59 -26.60
C SER A 523 -16.23 -21.22 -26.49
N THR A 524 -16.64 -21.52 -25.29
CA THR A 524 -18.04 -21.40 -24.93
C THR A 524 -18.32 -19.90 -24.79
N GLU A 525 -19.30 -19.38 -25.55
CA GLU A 525 -19.75 -18.00 -25.39
C GLU A 525 -20.07 -17.72 -23.92
N LYS A 526 -19.11 -17.10 -23.20
CA LYS A 526 -19.37 -16.58 -21.88
C LYS A 526 -20.24 -15.35 -22.04
N VAL A 527 -21.44 -15.37 -21.48
CA VAL A 527 -22.29 -14.20 -21.37
C VAL A 527 -21.48 -13.11 -20.68
N ARG A 528 -21.19 -12.02 -21.39
CA ARG A 528 -20.47 -10.88 -20.80
C ARG A 528 -21.40 -10.21 -19.76
N PRO A 529 -20.96 -9.99 -18.53
CA PRO A 529 -21.77 -9.29 -17.54
C PRO A 529 -22.04 -7.86 -18.04
N ARG A 530 -23.27 -7.40 -17.87
CA ARG A 530 -23.66 -6.03 -18.26
C ARG A 530 -23.17 -4.97 -17.29
N GLN A 531 -22.78 -5.39 -16.08
CA GLN A 531 -22.35 -4.52 -15.01
C GLN A 531 -21.23 -5.23 -14.24
N LEU A 532 -20.17 -4.50 -13.97
CA LEU A 532 -19.06 -4.92 -13.12
C LEU A 532 -19.05 -4.02 -11.88
N ARG A 533 -18.59 -4.56 -10.77
CA ARG A 533 -18.50 -3.84 -9.50
C ARG A 533 -17.05 -3.78 -9.02
N GLY A 534 -16.71 -2.65 -8.43
CA GLY A 534 -15.46 -2.41 -7.76
C GLY A 534 -15.66 -1.46 -6.59
N GLN A 535 -14.57 -0.94 -6.08
CA GLN A 535 -14.56 0.03 -5.00
C GLN A 535 -14.62 1.45 -5.57
N PRO A 536 -15.54 2.32 -5.10
CA PRO A 536 -15.54 3.74 -5.46
C PRO A 536 -14.26 4.39 -4.94
N ALA A 537 -13.49 5.00 -5.84
CA ALA A 537 -12.18 5.56 -5.51
C ALA A 537 -12.00 7.03 -5.95
N GLY A 538 -12.75 7.49 -6.92
CA GLY A 538 -12.84 8.89 -7.32
C GLY A 538 -14.28 9.22 -7.73
N PRO A 539 -14.94 10.25 -7.14
CA PRO A 539 -16.35 10.53 -7.38
C PRO A 539 -16.58 11.06 -8.81
N GLY A 540 -17.74 10.77 -9.35
CA GLY A 540 -18.16 11.26 -10.66
C GLY A 540 -18.80 10.18 -11.52
N LEU A 541 -19.33 10.60 -12.69
CA LEU A 541 -19.92 9.74 -13.69
C LEU A 541 -19.31 10.10 -15.05
N ALA A 542 -18.75 9.12 -15.75
CA ALA A 542 -18.22 9.33 -17.08
C ALA A 542 -18.58 8.17 -18.01
N ARG A 543 -18.59 8.46 -19.33
CA ARG A 543 -18.81 7.48 -20.38
C ARG A 543 -17.80 7.70 -21.51
N GLY A 544 -17.13 6.64 -21.91
CA GLY A 544 -16.13 6.71 -22.99
C GLY A 544 -15.81 5.34 -23.57
N ALA A 545 -15.00 5.34 -24.61
CA ALA A 545 -14.42 4.11 -25.15
C ALA A 545 -13.33 3.61 -24.19
N ALA A 546 -13.37 2.36 -23.82
CA ALA A 546 -12.33 1.77 -22.98
C ALA A 546 -11.00 1.65 -23.75
N ARG A 547 -9.90 2.01 -23.11
CA ARG A 547 -8.54 1.70 -23.54
C ARG A 547 -7.92 0.76 -22.50
N VAL A 548 -7.83 -0.52 -22.86
CA VAL A 548 -7.22 -1.53 -22.00
C VAL A 548 -5.72 -1.49 -22.20
N ILE A 549 -4.99 -1.12 -21.15
CA ILE A 549 -3.53 -1.02 -21.17
C ILE A 549 -2.94 -2.36 -20.75
N ARG A 550 -2.25 -3.00 -21.67
CA ARG A 550 -1.48 -4.24 -21.45
C ARG A 550 0.00 -4.03 -21.64
N ASP A 551 0.34 -3.06 -22.45
CA ASP A 551 1.72 -2.69 -22.76
C ASP A 551 1.82 -1.18 -23.05
N ALA A 552 3.01 -0.76 -23.35
CA ALA A 552 3.31 0.64 -23.61
C ALA A 552 2.76 1.15 -24.96
N ALA A 553 2.55 0.28 -25.94
CA ALA A 553 1.96 0.68 -27.21
C ALA A 553 0.49 1.07 -27.03
N ASP A 554 -0.25 0.36 -26.17
CA ASP A 554 -1.60 0.71 -25.77
C ASP A 554 -1.63 2.09 -25.09
N LEU A 555 -0.64 2.36 -24.21
CA LEU A 555 -0.55 3.62 -23.48
C LEU A 555 -0.28 4.81 -24.41
N LEU A 556 0.66 4.68 -25.35
CA LEU A 556 0.96 5.73 -26.34
C LEU A 556 -0.16 5.94 -27.38
N ALA A 557 -1.03 4.95 -27.54
CA ALA A 557 -2.20 5.06 -28.41
C ALA A 557 -3.42 5.67 -27.68
N PHE A 558 -3.27 6.06 -26.40
CA PHE A 558 -4.34 6.64 -25.59
C PHE A 558 -4.82 7.97 -26.18
N LYS A 559 -6.14 8.18 -26.20
CA LYS A 559 -6.78 9.37 -26.75
C LYS A 559 -7.61 10.07 -25.69
N HIS A 560 -7.79 11.36 -25.87
CA HIS A 560 -8.66 12.15 -25.00
C HIS A 560 -10.09 11.56 -24.96
N GLY A 561 -10.66 11.53 -23.75
CA GLY A 561 -12.01 11.03 -23.49
C GLY A 561 -12.16 9.52 -23.42
N GLU A 562 -11.08 8.74 -23.63
CA GLU A 562 -11.09 7.30 -23.38
C GLU A 562 -11.12 7.01 -21.87
N VAL A 563 -11.67 5.86 -21.50
CA VAL A 563 -11.60 5.32 -20.15
C VAL A 563 -10.34 4.49 -20.01
N LEU A 564 -9.47 4.85 -19.08
CA LEU A 564 -8.25 4.10 -18.77
C LEU A 564 -8.62 2.82 -18.01
N VAL A 565 -8.35 1.67 -18.61
CA VAL A 565 -8.59 0.34 -18.02
C VAL A 565 -7.27 -0.39 -17.91
N CYS A 566 -6.86 -0.78 -16.70
CA CYS A 566 -5.57 -1.46 -16.48
C CYS A 566 -5.60 -2.38 -15.27
N ASP A 567 -4.50 -3.10 -15.05
CA ASP A 567 -4.29 -3.90 -13.85
C ASP A 567 -4.15 -3.00 -12.62
N ALA A 568 -3.22 -2.06 -12.70
CA ALA A 568 -3.03 -0.96 -11.77
C ALA A 568 -2.37 0.19 -12.53
N VAL A 569 -2.72 1.43 -12.21
CA VAL A 569 -2.00 2.59 -12.72
C VAL A 569 -0.66 2.66 -12.00
N ASP A 570 0.41 2.50 -12.74
CA ASP A 570 1.77 2.73 -12.24
C ASP A 570 2.20 4.20 -12.48
N PRO A 571 3.28 4.67 -11.87
CA PRO A 571 3.77 6.03 -12.04
C PRO A 571 4.03 6.41 -13.51
N ASN A 572 4.40 5.42 -14.34
CA ASN A 572 4.69 5.63 -15.74
C ASN A 572 3.42 5.84 -16.59
N MET A 573 2.25 5.42 -16.08
CA MET A 573 0.96 5.60 -16.74
C MET A 573 0.27 6.92 -16.40
N THR A 574 0.68 7.60 -15.32
CA THR A 574 -0.06 8.78 -14.81
C THR A 574 -0.07 9.98 -15.76
N PHE A 575 0.80 10.01 -16.75
CA PHE A 575 0.81 11.09 -17.74
C PHE A 575 -0.37 11.03 -18.73
N VAL A 576 -1.06 9.90 -18.90
CA VAL A 576 -2.27 9.82 -19.71
C VAL A 576 -3.54 10.11 -18.90
N VAL A 577 -3.47 10.10 -17.57
CA VAL A 577 -4.65 10.36 -16.70
C VAL A 577 -5.31 11.71 -17.00
N PRO A 578 -4.59 12.81 -17.27
CA PRO A 578 -5.22 14.08 -17.66
C PRO A 578 -6.06 14.02 -18.93
N LEU A 579 -5.82 13.04 -19.81
CA LEU A 579 -6.58 12.82 -21.04
C LEU A 579 -7.78 11.88 -20.83
N ALA A 580 -7.78 11.11 -19.74
CA ALA A 580 -8.80 10.13 -19.46
C ALA A 580 -10.14 10.78 -19.07
N SER A 581 -11.25 10.12 -19.41
CA SER A 581 -12.58 10.45 -18.89
C SER A 581 -12.87 9.78 -17.56
N ALA A 582 -12.26 8.63 -17.30
CA ALA A 582 -12.35 7.88 -16.05
C ALA A 582 -11.19 6.87 -15.95
N VAL A 583 -10.99 6.32 -14.74
CA VAL A 583 -10.00 5.29 -14.46
C VAL A 583 -10.69 4.06 -13.87
N VAL A 584 -10.35 2.87 -14.39
CA VAL A 584 -10.84 1.59 -13.86
C VAL A 584 -9.66 0.64 -13.70
N GLU A 585 -9.46 0.13 -12.48
CA GLU A 585 -8.34 -0.73 -12.13
C GLU A 585 -8.81 -2.09 -11.62
N ARG A 586 -8.09 -3.16 -12.02
CA ARG A 586 -8.33 -4.51 -11.49
C ARG A 586 -7.92 -4.62 -10.02
N ARG A 587 -6.81 -4.00 -9.65
CA ARG A 587 -6.36 -3.98 -8.24
C ARG A 587 -7.22 -3.03 -7.42
N GLY A 588 -7.55 -3.45 -6.19
CA GLY A 588 -8.37 -2.67 -5.28
C GLY A 588 -7.54 -1.76 -4.37
N GLY A 589 -8.19 -0.72 -3.86
CA GLY A 589 -7.68 0.16 -2.81
C GLY A 589 -7.89 1.64 -3.10
N MET A 590 -8.37 2.38 -2.10
CA MET A 590 -8.58 3.83 -2.22
C MET A 590 -7.30 4.66 -2.15
N LEU A 591 -6.19 4.05 -1.75
CA LEU A 591 -4.88 4.69 -1.59
C LEU A 591 -3.85 4.14 -2.58
N ILE A 592 -4.29 3.41 -3.60
CA ILE A 592 -3.43 3.02 -4.71
C ILE A 592 -3.14 4.24 -5.60
N HIS A 593 -2.06 4.17 -6.32
CA HIS A 593 -1.52 5.29 -7.09
C HIS A 593 -2.55 5.87 -8.07
N GLY A 594 -3.25 5.05 -8.84
CA GLY A 594 -4.27 5.51 -9.79
C GLY A 594 -5.46 6.19 -9.13
N ALA A 595 -5.93 5.69 -7.98
CA ALA A 595 -6.99 6.34 -7.21
C ALA A 595 -6.56 7.71 -6.67
N ILE A 596 -5.29 7.85 -6.25
CA ILE A 596 -4.73 9.12 -5.80
C ILE A 596 -4.73 10.13 -6.95
N ILE A 597 -4.12 9.76 -8.08
CA ILE A 597 -4.00 10.65 -9.23
C ILE A 597 -5.36 10.97 -9.85
N ALA A 598 -6.28 10.00 -9.99
CA ALA A 598 -7.61 10.26 -10.50
C ALA A 598 -8.36 11.32 -9.68
N ARG A 599 -8.24 11.29 -8.34
CA ARG A 599 -8.83 12.31 -7.46
C ARG A 599 -8.20 13.69 -7.64
N GLU A 600 -6.89 13.77 -7.82
CA GLU A 600 -6.21 15.06 -8.07
C GLU A 600 -6.67 15.72 -9.38
N TYR A 601 -7.12 14.90 -10.35
CA TYR A 601 -7.72 15.39 -11.60
C TYR A 601 -9.25 15.44 -11.59
N GLY A 602 -9.90 15.07 -10.49
CA GLY A 602 -11.36 15.06 -10.37
C GLY A 602 -12.04 14.05 -11.30
N LEU A 603 -11.37 12.95 -11.61
CA LEU A 603 -11.89 11.92 -12.51
C LEU A 603 -12.66 10.83 -11.75
N PRO A 604 -13.76 10.31 -12.31
CA PRO A 604 -14.39 9.09 -11.83
C PRO A 604 -13.38 7.95 -11.82
N CYS A 605 -13.28 7.26 -10.68
CA CYS A 605 -12.35 6.15 -10.53
C CYS A 605 -13.01 4.99 -9.78
N VAL A 606 -12.87 3.79 -10.34
CA VAL A 606 -13.32 2.54 -9.73
C VAL A 606 -12.15 1.56 -9.69
N THR A 607 -11.83 1.05 -8.52
CA THR A 607 -10.73 0.11 -8.29
C THR A 607 -11.24 -1.25 -7.83
N GLY A 608 -10.42 -2.30 -7.86
CA GLY A 608 -10.84 -3.63 -7.42
C GLY A 608 -11.84 -4.33 -8.34
N VAL A 609 -11.90 -3.97 -9.62
CA VAL A 609 -12.83 -4.56 -10.58
C VAL A 609 -12.26 -5.87 -11.10
N VAL A 610 -12.69 -6.99 -10.52
CA VAL A 610 -12.18 -8.32 -10.85
C VAL A 610 -12.39 -8.66 -12.32
N GLY A 611 -11.33 -9.05 -13.01
CA GLY A 611 -11.37 -9.49 -14.41
C GLY A 611 -11.64 -8.38 -15.42
N ILE A 612 -11.52 -7.09 -15.05
CA ILE A 612 -11.84 -5.97 -15.95
C ILE A 612 -11.02 -6.01 -17.25
N THR A 613 -9.74 -6.36 -17.17
CA THR A 613 -8.81 -6.39 -18.31
C THR A 613 -9.09 -7.55 -19.30
N GLU A 614 -9.82 -8.58 -18.84
CA GLU A 614 -10.26 -9.73 -19.64
C GLU A 614 -11.70 -9.56 -20.16
N LEU A 615 -12.55 -8.88 -19.41
CA LEU A 615 -13.98 -8.73 -19.68
C LEU A 615 -14.29 -7.56 -20.60
N VAL A 616 -13.45 -6.52 -20.59
CA VAL A 616 -13.56 -5.33 -21.42
C VAL A 616 -12.47 -5.34 -22.48
N ALA A 617 -12.82 -4.99 -23.71
CA ALA A 617 -11.88 -4.83 -24.81
C ALA A 617 -11.69 -3.33 -25.14
N THR A 618 -10.51 -2.99 -25.67
CA THR A 618 -10.26 -1.66 -26.22
C THR A 618 -11.29 -1.32 -27.28
N GLY A 619 -11.95 -0.17 -27.13
CA GLY A 619 -13.04 0.30 -28.00
C GLY A 619 -14.44 0.02 -27.46
N ASP A 620 -14.62 -0.85 -26.47
CA ASP A 620 -15.92 -1.04 -25.82
C ASP A 620 -16.39 0.27 -25.16
N ILE A 621 -17.66 0.63 -25.33
CA ILE A 621 -18.23 1.80 -24.67
C ILE A 621 -18.64 1.42 -23.25
N VAL A 622 -17.98 2.02 -22.27
CA VAL A 622 -18.23 1.79 -20.85
C VAL A 622 -18.73 3.07 -20.16
N THR A 623 -19.50 2.89 -19.11
CA THR A 623 -19.91 3.96 -18.20
C THR A 623 -19.32 3.65 -16.83
N VAL A 624 -18.60 4.59 -16.25
CA VAL A 624 -17.95 4.47 -14.95
C VAL A 624 -18.67 5.36 -13.96
N ASP A 625 -19.22 4.75 -12.91
CA ASP A 625 -19.84 5.45 -11.80
C ASP A 625 -18.91 5.37 -10.58
N GLY A 626 -18.13 6.41 -10.39
CA GLY A 626 -17.18 6.52 -9.28
C GLY A 626 -17.84 6.81 -7.92
N PHE A 627 -19.16 7.05 -7.86
CA PHE A 627 -19.91 7.14 -6.60
C PHE A 627 -20.37 5.77 -6.11
N LEU A 628 -20.79 4.91 -7.05
CA LEU A 628 -21.35 3.59 -6.73
C LEU A 628 -20.35 2.44 -6.91
N GLY A 629 -19.18 2.71 -7.48
CA GLY A 629 -18.20 1.67 -7.79
C GLY A 629 -18.64 0.74 -8.93
N LEU A 630 -19.27 1.30 -9.96
CA LEU A 630 -19.84 0.54 -11.08
C LEU A 630 -19.16 0.89 -12.39
#